data_5854349f2eb6e6715422ba62c36bec21
#
_entry.id   5854349f2eb6e6715422ba62c36bec21
#
_cell.length_a   1.000
_cell.length_b   1.000
_cell.length_c   1.000
_cell.angle_alpha   90.00
_cell.angle_beta   90.00
_cell.angle_gamma   90.00
#
_symmetry.space_group_name_H-M   'P 1'
#
loop_
_entity.id
_entity.type
_entity.pdbx_description
1 polymer ?
#
loop_
_entity_poly.entity_id
_entity_poly.type
_entity_poly.pdbx_seq_one_letter_code
_entity_poly.pdbx_strand_id
1 'polypeptide(L)'
;MDENKNKKPSDNNSGGGMNKKAGIITIIATIIIFLTFIYGMQLIKQGINKEITYNEFVKMIDDGKVESVVLKQGKIEITPKGSANDIYAPTYYTGYIGDNDLAERLLKANVKVSSPVADASQGILEFFAIYILPLVGIWVVMYLLYRSFSKNAGGMMGVGKSNAKVYVEKRTGITFADVAGEDEAKDSLREMVDFLHNPRKYAEIGAKLPKGALLVGPPGTGKTLLAKAVAGEANVPFFSLSGSDFVEMFVGVGASRVRDLFKQAHSMAPCIIFIDEIDAIGKSRDSKYGGGNDEREQTLNQLLAEMDGFDAKSKGVVILAATNRPDVLDKALLRPGRFDRRVIVDRPDLKGRIAILKVHSKDVLMDDTVDLDAIAMATAGAVGSDLANMINEAAIMAGKGGRKRGGCYHD
;
A
#
# COMPACT_ATOMS: atom_id res chain seq x y z
N MET A 1 -21.19 25.48 46.13
CA MET A 1 -20.41 26.59 45.55
C MET A 1 -19.33 25.94 44.74
N ASP A 2 -19.65 25.53 43.54
CA ASP A 2 -19.58 26.24 42.23
C ASP A 2 -18.17 26.74 41.90
N GLU A 3 -17.52 26.08 40.99
CA GLU A 3 -17.09 26.67 39.74
C GLU A 3 -16.58 25.63 38.75
N ASN A 4 -17.47 25.37 37.85
CA ASN A 4 -17.31 24.66 36.60
C ASN A 4 -16.53 25.58 35.62
N LYS A 5 -15.36 25.17 35.09
CA LYS A 5 -14.72 25.83 33.96
C LYS A 5 -14.50 24.87 32.80
N ASN A 6 -15.47 24.95 31.89
CA ASN A 6 -15.42 24.58 30.49
C ASN A 6 -14.04 24.76 29.89
N LYS A 7 -13.37 23.67 29.48
CA LYS A 7 -12.33 23.69 28.44
C LYS A 7 -12.99 23.26 27.13
N LYS A 8 -13.12 24.20 26.22
CA LYS A 8 -13.44 23.98 24.81
C LYS A 8 -12.42 23.00 24.20
N PRO A 9 -12.85 22.09 23.32
CA PRO A 9 -11.93 21.32 22.49
C PRO A 9 -11.26 22.27 21.50
N SER A 10 -9.94 22.24 21.44
CA SER A 10 -9.17 22.93 20.40
C SER A 10 -9.43 22.24 19.06
N ASP A 11 -10.11 22.94 18.18
CA ASP A 11 -10.17 22.63 16.75
C ASP A 11 -8.75 22.66 16.16
N ASN A 12 -8.13 21.51 16.07
CA ASN A 12 -6.98 21.31 15.21
C ASN A 12 -7.48 21.13 13.76
N ASN A 13 -7.83 22.26 13.16
CA ASN A 13 -8.04 22.38 11.73
C ASN A 13 -6.68 22.26 11.02
N SER A 14 -6.15 21.04 10.87
CA SER A 14 -5.08 20.75 9.92
C SER A 14 -5.68 20.72 8.52
N GLY A 15 -5.91 21.91 7.97
CA GLY A 15 -6.18 22.10 6.55
C GLY A 15 -5.04 21.44 5.77
N GLY A 16 -5.34 20.31 5.12
CA GLY A 16 -4.43 19.62 4.22
C GLY A 16 -4.05 20.55 3.08
N GLY A 17 -2.93 21.23 3.22
CA GLY A 17 -2.33 22.07 2.18
C GLY A 17 -2.11 21.20 0.95
N MET A 18 -2.85 21.51 -0.11
CA MET A 18 -2.68 20.93 -1.43
C MET A 18 -1.21 21.07 -1.82
N ASN A 19 -0.53 19.95 -2.04
CA ASN A 19 0.87 19.95 -2.47
C ASN A 19 0.99 20.91 -3.65
N LYS A 20 1.78 22.00 -3.53
CA LYS A 20 1.90 23.06 -4.57
C LYS A 20 2.14 22.48 -5.96
N LYS A 21 2.86 21.36 -6.07
CA LYS A 21 3.10 20.62 -7.31
C LYS A 21 1.81 20.00 -7.89
N ALA A 22 0.97 19.38 -7.07
CA ALA A 22 -0.30 18.79 -7.52
C ALA A 22 -1.28 19.88 -8.00
N GLY A 23 -1.36 21.03 -7.31
CA GLY A 23 -2.14 22.18 -7.73
C GLY A 23 -1.71 22.73 -9.09
N ILE A 24 -0.41 22.86 -9.33
CA ILE A 24 0.15 23.31 -10.60
C ILE A 24 -0.18 22.35 -11.74
N ILE A 25 -0.06 21.03 -11.53
CA ILE A 25 -0.39 20.01 -12.53
C ILE A 25 -1.87 20.07 -12.89
N THR A 26 -2.75 20.26 -11.92
CA THR A 26 -4.21 20.37 -12.14
C THR A 26 -4.54 21.62 -12.97
N ILE A 27 -3.91 22.76 -12.67
CA ILE A 27 -4.08 24.00 -13.43
C ILE A 27 -3.63 23.83 -14.88
N ILE A 28 -2.45 23.24 -15.11
CA ILE A 28 -1.92 22.98 -16.45
C ILE A 28 -2.86 22.05 -17.23
N ALA A 29 -3.32 20.96 -16.63
CA ALA A 29 -4.27 20.03 -17.26
C ALA A 29 -5.59 20.74 -17.65
N THR A 30 -6.13 21.59 -16.78
CA THR A 30 -7.35 22.36 -17.06
C THR A 30 -7.16 23.33 -18.22
N ILE A 31 -6.00 24.00 -18.29
CA ILE A 31 -5.66 24.92 -19.39
C ILE A 31 -5.57 24.14 -20.72
N ILE A 32 -4.92 22.98 -20.74
CA ILE A 32 -4.78 22.15 -21.94
C ILE A 32 -6.16 21.69 -22.43
N ILE A 33 -7.03 21.19 -21.56
CA ILE A 33 -8.39 20.76 -21.90
C ILE A 33 -9.19 21.92 -22.43
N PHE A 34 -9.07 23.12 -21.85
CA PHE A 34 -9.76 24.32 -22.31
C PHE A 34 -9.26 24.76 -23.68
N LEU A 35 -7.96 24.76 -23.93
CA LEU A 35 -7.40 25.12 -25.25
C LEU A 35 -7.83 24.13 -26.34
N THR A 36 -7.85 22.80 -26.02
CA THR A 36 -8.33 21.79 -26.97
C THR A 36 -9.83 21.96 -27.27
N PHE A 37 -10.64 22.35 -26.28
CA PHE A 37 -12.06 22.66 -26.47
C PHE A 37 -12.25 23.88 -27.38
N ILE A 38 -11.53 24.99 -27.14
CA ILE A 38 -11.59 26.19 -28.00
C ILE A 38 -11.17 25.84 -29.43
N TYR A 39 -10.06 25.07 -29.58
CA TYR A 39 -9.58 24.67 -30.89
C TYR A 39 -10.60 23.79 -31.62
N GLY A 40 -11.21 22.84 -30.94
CA GLY A 40 -12.30 22.03 -31.49
C GLY A 40 -13.52 22.86 -31.93
N MET A 41 -13.95 23.82 -31.12
CA MET A 41 -15.03 24.77 -31.50
C MET A 41 -14.68 25.61 -32.70
N GLN A 42 -13.43 26.02 -32.85
CA GLN A 42 -12.96 26.81 -34.00
C GLN A 42 -12.94 25.96 -35.27
N LEU A 43 -12.55 24.70 -35.22
CA LEU A 43 -12.62 23.77 -36.35
C LEU A 43 -14.07 23.52 -36.79
N ILE A 44 -15.01 23.37 -35.87
CA ILE A 44 -16.43 23.20 -36.17
C ILE A 44 -16.97 24.46 -36.89
N LYS A 45 -16.65 25.67 -36.40
CA LYS A 45 -17.05 26.94 -37.04
C LYS A 45 -16.47 27.07 -38.43
N GLN A 46 -15.23 26.66 -38.68
CA GLN A 46 -14.61 26.69 -40.00
C GLN A 46 -15.26 25.70 -40.99
N GLY A 47 -15.69 24.54 -40.49
CA GLY A 47 -16.37 23.53 -41.32
C GLY A 47 -17.77 23.94 -41.76
N ILE A 48 -18.45 24.77 -40.96
CA ILE A 48 -19.83 25.24 -41.24
C ILE A 48 -19.84 26.50 -42.11
N ASN A 49 -18.83 27.39 -41.99
CA ASN A 49 -18.77 28.65 -42.72
C ASN A 49 -17.88 28.54 -43.96
N LYS A 50 -18.45 28.59 -45.17
CA LYS A 50 -17.72 28.47 -46.41
C LYS A 50 -17.67 29.84 -47.14
N GLU A 51 -16.47 30.27 -47.48
CA GLU A 51 -16.27 31.48 -48.25
C GLU A 51 -16.64 31.26 -49.72
N ILE A 52 -17.42 32.19 -50.28
CA ILE A 52 -17.77 32.21 -51.71
C ILE A 52 -17.45 33.57 -52.30
N THR A 53 -17.25 33.63 -53.62
CA THR A 53 -17.01 34.88 -54.32
C THR A 53 -18.29 35.69 -54.38
N TYR A 54 -18.17 37.03 -54.48
CA TYR A 54 -19.32 37.91 -54.62
C TYR A 54 -20.17 37.62 -55.89
N ASN A 55 -19.50 37.16 -56.96
CA ASN A 55 -20.21 36.78 -58.21
C ASN A 55 -21.07 35.52 -58.02
N GLU A 56 -20.55 34.52 -57.22
CA GLU A 56 -21.32 33.34 -56.88
C GLU A 56 -22.52 33.68 -55.99
N PHE A 57 -22.33 34.60 -55.05
CA PHE A 57 -23.42 35.11 -54.22
C PHE A 57 -24.53 35.78 -55.08
N VAL A 58 -24.21 36.70 -56.03
CA VAL A 58 -25.16 37.27 -56.91
C VAL A 58 -25.89 36.20 -57.73
N LYS A 59 -25.19 35.24 -58.25
CA LYS A 59 -25.79 34.12 -58.99
C LYS A 59 -26.74 33.29 -58.12
N MET A 60 -26.42 33.09 -56.85
CA MET A 60 -27.30 32.37 -55.87
C MET A 60 -28.58 33.20 -55.59
N ILE A 61 -28.53 34.55 -55.63
CA ILE A 61 -29.73 35.43 -55.54
C ILE A 61 -30.62 35.24 -56.77
N ASP A 62 -30.02 35.32 -57.96
CA ASP A 62 -30.71 35.18 -59.22
C ASP A 62 -31.37 33.81 -59.41
N ASP A 63 -30.69 32.77 -58.97
CA ASP A 63 -31.18 31.33 -58.90
C ASP A 63 -32.25 31.12 -57.81
N GLY A 64 -32.53 32.09 -56.96
CA GLY A 64 -33.52 31.99 -55.89
C GLY A 64 -33.15 31.01 -54.78
N LYS A 65 -31.85 30.72 -54.61
CA LYS A 65 -31.29 29.73 -53.62
C LYS A 65 -31.02 30.34 -52.25
N VAL A 66 -31.16 31.66 -52.07
CA VAL A 66 -30.89 32.39 -50.84
C VAL A 66 -32.20 32.58 -50.06
N GLU A 67 -32.19 32.26 -48.76
CA GLU A 67 -33.32 32.47 -47.86
C GLU A 67 -33.17 33.77 -47.06
N SER A 68 -32.00 34.00 -46.49
CA SER A 68 -31.73 35.20 -45.71
C SER A 68 -30.30 35.65 -45.86
N VAL A 69 -30.10 36.95 -45.73
CA VAL A 69 -28.80 37.63 -45.78
C VAL A 69 -28.65 38.53 -44.57
N VAL A 70 -27.50 38.38 -43.88
CA VAL A 70 -27.12 39.24 -42.75
C VAL A 70 -25.95 40.11 -43.17
N LEU A 71 -26.18 41.38 -43.20
CA LEU A 71 -25.16 42.41 -43.56
C LEU A 71 -24.40 42.77 -42.25
N LYS A 72 -23.16 42.41 -42.15
CA LYS A 72 -22.25 42.82 -41.08
C LYS A 72 -21.21 43.78 -41.64
N GLN A 73 -20.51 44.53 -40.78
CA GLN A 73 -19.43 45.42 -41.22
C GLN A 73 -18.37 44.63 -42.02
N GLY A 74 -18.32 44.90 -43.36
CA GLY A 74 -17.35 44.28 -44.26
C GLY A 74 -17.61 42.82 -44.66
N LYS A 75 -18.72 42.19 -44.20
CA LYS A 75 -19.03 40.78 -44.46
C LYS A 75 -20.52 40.56 -44.67
N ILE A 76 -20.86 39.78 -45.67
CA ILE A 76 -22.21 39.33 -45.95
C ILE A 76 -22.32 37.87 -45.59
N GLU A 77 -23.20 37.50 -44.65
CA GLU A 77 -23.48 36.11 -44.30
C GLU A 77 -24.78 35.69 -45.01
N ILE A 78 -24.75 34.54 -45.68
CA ILE A 78 -25.75 34.04 -46.59
C ILE A 78 -26.27 32.69 -46.10
N THR A 79 -27.58 32.62 -45.88
CA THR A 79 -28.23 31.36 -45.51
C THR A 79 -28.98 30.81 -46.72
N PRO A 80 -28.65 29.59 -47.21
CA PRO A 80 -29.36 28.97 -48.33
C PRO A 80 -30.77 28.54 -47.95
N LYS A 81 -31.66 28.46 -48.94
CA LYS A 81 -33.02 27.93 -48.73
C LYS A 81 -33.02 26.49 -48.24
N GLY A 82 -33.84 26.21 -47.23
CA GLY A 82 -33.96 24.90 -46.62
C GLY A 82 -33.00 24.62 -45.49
N SER A 83 -32.13 25.57 -45.12
CA SER A 83 -31.10 25.43 -44.08
C SER A 83 -31.45 26.11 -42.75
N ALA A 84 -32.59 26.80 -42.67
CA ALA A 84 -32.93 27.65 -41.53
C ALA A 84 -33.11 26.94 -40.20
N ASN A 85 -33.40 25.60 -40.21
CA ASN A 85 -33.64 24.79 -39.02
C ASN A 85 -32.52 23.77 -38.75
N ASP A 86 -31.46 23.76 -39.54
CA ASP A 86 -30.36 22.82 -39.37
C ASP A 86 -29.14 23.51 -38.77
N ILE A 87 -28.80 23.20 -37.55
CA ILE A 87 -27.67 23.76 -36.79
C ILE A 87 -26.31 23.46 -37.47
N TYR A 88 -26.23 22.45 -38.30
CA TYR A 88 -25.04 22.02 -39.04
C TYR A 88 -25.04 22.41 -40.50
N ALA A 89 -26.07 23.14 -40.97
CA ALA A 89 -26.14 23.56 -42.36
C ALA A 89 -25.01 24.54 -42.70
N PRO A 90 -24.41 24.43 -43.91
CA PRO A 90 -23.36 25.34 -44.34
C PRO A 90 -23.89 26.73 -44.51
N THR A 91 -23.29 27.69 -43.81
CA THR A 91 -23.53 29.12 -44.01
C THR A 91 -22.43 29.67 -44.92
N TYR A 92 -22.81 30.35 -45.96
CA TYR A 92 -21.86 30.99 -46.87
C TYR A 92 -21.56 32.40 -46.44
N TYR A 93 -20.37 32.91 -46.75
CA TYR A 93 -20.05 34.30 -46.52
C TYR A 93 -19.20 34.87 -47.66
N THR A 94 -19.36 36.18 -47.91
CA THR A 94 -18.55 36.92 -48.86
C THR A 94 -18.23 38.31 -48.31
N GLY A 95 -17.20 38.95 -48.84
CA GLY A 95 -16.88 40.34 -48.51
C GLY A 95 -17.88 41.33 -49.15
N TYR A 96 -18.22 42.41 -48.46
CA TYR A 96 -19.01 43.48 -48.99
C TYR A 96 -18.13 44.39 -49.84
N ILE A 97 -18.50 44.61 -51.17
CA ILE A 97 -17.71 45.38 -52.13
C ILE A 97 -18.31 46.74 -52.43
N GLY A 98 -19.32 47.24 -51.66
CA GLY A 98 -19.90 48.53 -51.84
C GLY A 98 -20.89 48.60 -52.99
N ASP A 99 -21.57 47.51 -53.34
CA ASP A 99 -22.61 47.48 -54.37
C ASP A 99 -23.87 48.18 -53.85
N ASN A 100 -24.20 49.34 -54.44
CA ASN A 100 -25.36 50.13 -54.07
C ASN A 100 -26.70 49.50 -54.52
N ASP A 101 -26.66 48.63 -55.52
CA ASP A 101 -27.86 47.99 -56.08
C ASP A 101 -28.21 46.70 -55.36
N LEU A 102 -27.33 46.22 -54.44
CA LEU A 102 -27.50 44.95 -53.71
C LEU A 102 -28.82 44.90 -52.91
N ALA A 103 -29.18 46.02 -52.26
CA ALA A 103 -30.41 46.10 -51.47
C ALA A 103 -31.66 45.94 -52.34
N GLU A 104 -31.68 46.55 -53.48
CA GLU A 104 -32.80 46.46 -54.43
C GLU A 104 -32.93 45.07 -55.05
N ARG A 105 -31.80 44.44 -55.41
CA ARG A 105 -31.74 43.01 -55.86
C ARG A 105 -32.27 42.05 -54.84
N LEU A 106 -31.84 42.16 -53.56
CA LEU A 106 -32.29 41.31 -52.47
C LEU A 106 -33.79 41.44 -52.19
N LEU A 107 -34.31 42.68 -52.25
CA LEU A 107 -35.73 42.94 -52.08
C LEU A 107 -36.57 42.38 -53.27
N LYS A 108 -36.10 42.53 -54.51
CA LYS A 108 -36.75 41.94 -55.72
C LYS A 108 -36.75 40.40 -55.66
N ALA A 109 -35.71 39.77 -55.10
CA ALA A 109 -35.61 38.34 -54.93
C ALA A 109 -36.37 37.81 -53.69
N ASN A 110 -37.06 38.67 -52.95
CA ASN A 110 -37.82 38.36 -51.74
C ASN A 110 -36.98 37.66 -50.65
N VAL A 111 -35.69 38.01 -50.52
CA VAL A 111 -34.74 37.53 -49.54
C VAL A 111 -34.88 38.33 -48.25
N LYS A 112 -34.91 37.69 -47.12
CA LYS A 112 -34.93 38.37 -45.83
C LYS A 112 -33.58 39.03 -45.56
N VAL A 113 -33.54 40.31 -45.46
CA VAL A 113 -32.32 41.09 -45.18
C VAL A 113 -32.35 41.56 -43.73
N SER A 114 -31.30 41.33 -43.01
CA SER A 114 -31.10 41.89 -41.69
C SER A 114 -29.72 42.52 -41.56
N SER A 115 -29.65 43.63 -40.86
CA SER A 115 -28.41 44.30 -40.51
C SER A 115 -28.41 44.49 -38.99
N PRO A 116 -27.77 43.60 -38.23
CA PRO A 116 -27.77 43.74 -36.79
C PRO A 116 -27.00 44.99 -36.37
N VAL A 117 -27.61 45.81 -35.56
CA VAL A 117 -26.92 46.90 -34.86
C VAL A 117 -26.06 46.28 -33.78
N ALA A 118 -24.76 46.58 -33.77
CA ALA A 118 -23.86 46.05 -32.77
C ALA A 118 -24.24 46.60 -31.39
N ASP A 119 -24.86 45.76 -30.59
CA ASP A 119 -25.16 46.06 -29.19
C ASP A 119 -24.01 45.50 -28.32
N ALA A 120 -23.25 46.39 -27.69
CA ALA A 120 -22.09 46.07 -26.90
C ALA A 120 -22.42 45.07 -25.73
N SER A 121 -23.66 45.14 -25.25
CA SER A 121 -24.13 44.26 -24.18
C SER A 121 -24.28 42.80 -24.65
N GLN A 122 -24.71 42.56 -25.88
CA GLN A 122 -24.83 41.20 -26.44
C GLN A 122 -23.46 40.55 -26.65
N GLY A 123 -22.46 41.31 -27.13
CA GLY A 123 -21.09 40.78 -27.28
C GLY A 123 -20.44 40.35 -25.97
N ILE A 124 -20.70 41.09 -24.89
CA ILE A 124 -20.21 40.69 -23.54
C ILE A 124 -20.89 39.41 -23.07
N LEU A 125 -22.19 39.30 -23.26
CA LEU A 125 -22.96 38.12 -22.81
C LEU A 125 -22.57 36.86 -23.61
N GLU A 126 -22.37 36.99 -24.93
CA GLU A 126 -21.83 35.92 -25.78
C GLU A 126 -20.42 35.50 -25.36
N PHE A 127 -19.55 36.45 -25.04
CA PHE A 127 -18.22 36.17 -24.54
C PHE A 127 -18.26 35.37 -23.24
N PHE A 128 -19.09 35.74 -22.26
CA PHE A 128 -19.25 35.00 -21.01
C PHE A 128 -19.84 33.61 -21.25
N ALA A 129 -20.84 33.47 -22.13
CA ALA A 129 -21.47 32.17 -22.41
C ALA A 129 -20.52 31.19 -23.14
N ILE A 130 -19.71 31.70 -24.08
CA ILE A 130 -18.86 30.86 -24.93
C ILE A 130 -17.53 30.51 -24.22
N TYR A 131 -16.95 31.43 -23.45
CA TYR A 131 -15.60 31.26 -22.88
C TYR A 131 -15.60 31.01 -21.38
N ILE A 132 -16.40 31.72 -20.62
CA ILE A 132 -16.37 31.63 -19.17
C ILE A 132 -17.19 30.46 -18.63
N LEU A 133 -18.42 30.28 -19.15
CA LEU A 133 -19.32 29.23 -18.68
C LEU A 133 -18.74 27.81 -18.84
N PRO A 134 -18.13 27.41 -19.99
CA PRO A 134 -17.49 26.11 -20.13
C PRO A 134 -16.29 25.95 -19.21
N LEU A 135 -15.51 27.02 -19.01
CA LEU A 135 -14.35 26.99 -18.10
C LEU A 135 -14.77 26.73 -16.64
N VAL A 136 -15.83 27.39 -16.17
CA VAL A 136 -16.44 27.17 -14.88
C VAL A 136 -17.00 25.73 -14.78
N GLY A 137 -17.67 25.26 -15.84
CA GLY A 137 -18.19 23.89 -15.92
C GLY A 137 -17.08 22.83 -15.78
N ILE A 138 -16.01 22.98 -16.54
CA ILE A 138 -14.83 22.10 -16.44
C ILE A 138 -14.23 22.15 -15.03
N TRP A 139 -14.12 23.35 -14.45
CA TRP A 139 -13.59 23.51 -13.08
C TRP A 139 -14.45 22.82 -12.03
N VAL A 140 -15.79 22.94 -12.13
CA VAL A 140 -16.73 22.24 -11.24
C VAL A 140 -16.63 20.72 -11.40
N VAL A 141 -16.56 20.20 -12.62
CA VAL A 141 -16.39 18.75 -12.88
C VAL A 141 -15.06 18.27 -12.30
N MET A 142 -13.96 18.98 -12.55
CA MET A 142 -12.65 18.64 -11.98
C MET A 142 -12.67 18.70 -10.45
N TYR A 143 -13.35 19.65 -9.84
CA TYR A 143 -13.51 19.74 -8.40
C TYR A 143 -14.33 18.56 -7.84
N LEU A 144 -15.41 18.17 -8.52
CA LEU A 144 -16.23 17.01 -8.12
C LEU A 144 -15.46 15.70 -8.28
N LEU A 145 -14.71 15.53 -9.36
CA LEU A 145 -13.82 14.40 -9.57
C LEU A 145 -12.73 14.36 -8.50
N TYR A 146 -12.08 15.48 -8.22
CA TYR A 146 -11.09 15.59 -7.16
C TYR A 146 -11.68 15.22 -5.79
N ARG A 147 -12.87 15.73 -5.47
CA ARG A 147 -13.58 15.39 -4.23
C ARG A 147 -13.98 13.91 -4.16
N SER A 148 -14.42 13.33 -5.29
CA SER A 148 -14.74 11.90 -5.40
C SER A 148 -13.48 11.03 -5.29
N PHE A 149 -12.41 11.40 -5.99
CA PHE A 149 -11.10 10.75 -5.87
C PHE A 149 -10.51 10.91 -4.48
N SER A 150 -10.61 12.08 -3.85
CA SER A 150 -10.11 12.30 -2.49
C SER A 150 -10.84 11.46 -1.43
N LYS A 151 -12.12 11.19 -1.62
CA LYS A 151 -12.87 10.26 -0.74
C LYS A 151 -12.52 8.79 -1.00
N ASN A 152 -12.22 8.41 -2.23
CA ASN A 152 -11.85 7.04 -2.61
C ASN A 152 -10.32 6.84 -2.69
N ALA A 153 -9.52 7.89 -2.88
CA ALA A 153 -8.06 7.84 -2.94
C ALA A 153 -7.41 7.62 -1.57
N GLY A 154 -8.16 7.66 -0.47
CA GLY A 154 -7.75 7.06 0.79
C GLY A 154 -7.39 5.57 0.63
N GLY A 155 -7.89 4.90 -0.43
CA GLY A 155 -7.55 3.52 -0.78
C GLY A 155 -6.41 3.36 -1.81
N MET A 156 -6.18 4.33 -2.70
CA MET A 156 -5.26 4.15 -3.82
C MET A 156 -3.91 4.87 -3.65
N MET A 157 -3.83 5.92 -2.79
CA MET A 157 -2.57 6.47 -2.26
C MET A 157 -2.10 5.76 -0.99
N GLY A 158 -2.83 4.74 -0.55
CA GLY A 158 -2.44 3.78 0.48
C GLY A 158 -1.47 2.70 0.01
N VAL A 159 -0.79 2.85 -1.13
CA VAL A 159 0.31 1.95 -1.54
C VAL A 159 1.46 1.94 -0.51
N GLY A 160 1.48 2.90 0.43
CA GLY A 160 2.40 2.91 1.56
C GLY A 160 1.80 2.43 2.90
N LYS A 161 0.49 2.20 3.01
CA LYS A 161 -0.11 1.50 4.16
C LYS A 161 -0.33 0.06 3.78
N SER A 162 0.74 -0.70 3.84
CA SER A 162 0.68 -2.16 3.73
C SER A 162 -0.22 -2.68 4.86
N ASN A 163 -1.35 -3.29 4.48
CA ASN A 163 -2.09 -4.20 5.36
C ASN A 163 -1.33 -5.53 5.50
N ALA A 164 -0.01 -5.48 5.75
CA ALA A 164 0.68 -6.65 6.24
C ALA A 164 -0.04 -7.03 7.54
N LYS A 165 -0.61 -8.22 7.57
CA LYS A 165 -1.18 -8.77 8.79
C LYS A 165 -0.03 -9.04 9.74
N VAL A 166 0.35 -8.02 10.51
CA VAL A 166 1.21 -8.21 11.66
C VAL A 166 0.40 -9.08 12.62
N TYR A 167 0.83 -10.31 12.79
CA TYR A 167 0.22 -11.19 13.77
C TYR A 167 0.65 -10.70 15.15
N VAL A 168 -0.28 -10.04 15.84
CA VAL A 168 -0.08 -9.60 17.22
C VAL A 168 -0.83 -10.53 18.12
N GLU A 169 -0.12 -11.40 18.81
CA GLU A 169 -0.66 -12.22 19.90
C GLU A 169 -0.46 -11.46 21.21
N LYS A 170 -1.55 -10.98 21.79
CA LYS A 170 -1.48 -10.26 23.08
C LYS A 170 -0.96 -11.17 24.22
N ARG A 171 -1.20 -12.46 24.14
CA ARG A 171 -0.68 -13.50 25.01
C ARG A 171 -0.52 -14.78 24.20
N THR A 172 0.66 -15.37 24.21
CA THR A 172 0.93 -16.61 23.47
C THR A 172 0.37 -17.86 24.18
N GLY A 173 0.20 -17.79 25.50
CA GLY A 173 -0.22 -18.93 26.31
C GLY A 173 0.79 -20.07 26.39
N ILE A 174 1.94 -19.94 25.71
CA ILE A 174 3.02 -20.94 25.64
C ILE A 174 4.15 -20.48 26.56
N THR A 175 4.65 -21.35 27.40
CA THR A 175 5.75 -21.11 28.36
C THR A 175 6.94 -22.02 28.09
N PHE A 176 8.03 -21.83 28.82
CA PHE A 176 9.18 -22.76 28.75
C PHE A 176 8.84 -24.19 29.18
N ALA A 177 7.77 -24.42 29.93
CA ALA A 177 7.28 -25.75 30.29
C ALA A 177 6.72 -26.54 29.08
N ASP A 178 6.23 -25.80 28.05
CA ASP A 178 5.68 -26.39 26.84
C ASP A 178 6.75 -26.68 25.77
N VAL A 179 7.98 -26.19 25.99
CA VAL A 179 9.14 -26.47 25.14
C VAL A 179 9.94 -27.58 25.75
N ALA A 180 9.95 -28.75 25.14
CA ALA A 180 10.71 -29.89 25.60
C ALA A 180 12.17 -29.84 25.10
N GLY A 181 13.13 -30.17 25.95
CA GLY A 181 14.55 -30.04 25.62
C GLY A 181 15.03 -28.60 25.57
N GLU A 182 16.13 -28.36 24.86
CA GLU A 182 16.69 -27.01 24.59
C GLU A 182 17.04 -26.21 25.86
N ASP A 183 17.54 -26.90 26.92
CA ASP A 183 17.75 -26.27 28.22
C ASP A 183 18.78 -25.13 28.15
N GLU A 184 19.87 -25.29 27.39
CA GLU A 184 20.89 -24.26 27.20
C GLU A 184 20.31 -23.02 26.47
N ALA A 185 19.47 -23.24 25.45
CA ALA A 185 18.79 -22.17 24.73
C ALA A 185 17.81 -21.42 25.64
N LYS A 186 17.05 -22.14 26.46
CA LYS A 186 16.14 -21.57 27.46
C LYS A 186 16.89 -20.72 28.48
N ASP A 187 18.00 -21.23 29.01
CA ASP A 187 18.82 -20.53 30.01
C ASP A 187 19.37 -19.21 29.43
N SER A 188 19.85 -19.26 28.20
CA SER A 188 20.31 -18.05 27.48
C SER A 188 19.22 -17.01 27.29
N LEU A 189 17.95 -17.43 27.16
CA LEU A 189 16.81 -16.54 26.95
C LEU A 189 16.15 -16.08 28.27
N ARG A 190 16.36 -16.76 29.38
CA ARG A 190 15.84 -16.35 30.71
C ARG A 190 16.30 -14.97 31.14
N GLU A 191 17.51 -14.56 30.78
CA GLU A 191 17.99 -13.21 31.05
C GLU A 191 17.18 -12.16 30.33
N MET A 192 16.70 -12.46 29.11
CA MET A 192 15.82 -11.54 28.35
C MET A 192 14.42 -11.46 28.96
N VAL A 193 13.92 -12.58 29.49
CA VAL A 193 12.64 -12.61 30.23
C VAL A 193 12.75 -11.78 31.50
N ASP A 194 13.82 -11.93 32.29
CA ASP A 194 14.03 -11.15 33.53
C ASP A 194 14.13 -9.63 33.20
N PHE A 195 14.79 -9.27 32.10
CA PHE A 195 14.84 -7.90 31.65
C PHE A 195 13.45 -7.33 31.28
N LEU A 196 12.63 -8.09 30.56
CA LEU A 196 11.29 -7.66 30.19
C LEU A 196 10.38 -7.45 31.41
N HIS A 197 10.60 -8.27 32.47
CA HIS A 197 9.91 -8.12 33.75
C HIS A 197 10.41 -6.91 34.56
N ASN A 198 11.73 -6.71 34.61
CA ASN A 198 12.38 -5.77 35.53
C ASN A 198 13.35 -4.82 34.81
N PRO A 199 12.94 -4.04 33.79
CA PRO A 199 13.85 -3.22 32.99
C PRO A 199 14.57 -2.12 33.82
N ARG A 200 13.94 -1.64 34.90
CA ARG A 200 14.50 -0.60 35.77
C ARG A 200 15.74 -1.10 36.55
N LYS A 201 15.72 -2.32 37.03
CA LYS A 201 16.82 -2.96 37.76
C LYS A 201 18.12 -2.90 36.96
N TYR A 202 18.04 -3.15 35.66
CA TYR A 202 19.21 -3.14 34.77
C TYR A 202 19.63 -1.71 34.39
N ALA A 203 18.66 -0.81 34.23
CA ALA A 203 18.95 0.58 33.92
C ALA A 203 19.69 1.30 35.07
N GLU A 204 19.33 1.01 36.32
CA GLU A 204 19.96 1.61 37.52
C GLU A 204 21.44 1.24 37.67
N ILE A 205 21.81 0.02 37.29
CA ILE A 205 23.20 -0.49 37.33
C ILE A 205 23.99 0.00 36.09
N GLY A 206 23.34 0.59 35.09
CA GLY A 206 23.96 0.99 33.83
C GLY A 206 24.29 -0.15 32.89
N ALA A 207 23.69 -1.33 33.09
CA ALA A 207 23.88 -2.49 32.23
C ALA A 207 23.31 -2.21 30.83
N LYS A 208 24.09 -2.52 29.80
CA LYS A 208 23.64 -2.53 28.40
C LYS A 208 23.15 -3.93 28.08
N LEU A 209 21.85 -4.09 28.00
CA LEU A 209 21.25 -5.36 27.62
C LEU A 209 21.29 -5.58 26.10
N PRO A 210 21.37 -6.84 25.65
CA PRO A 210 21.25 -7.15 24.24
C PRO A 210 19.89 -6.67 23.73
N LYS A 211 19.90 -5.92 22.63
CA LYS A 211 18.67 -5.44 22.00
C LYS A 211 17.93 -6.57 21.29
N GLY A 212 18.66 -7.63 20.90
CA GLY A 212 18.10 -8.74 20.18
C GLY A 212 18.92 -10.03 20.31
N ALA A 213 18.25 -11.16 20.05
CA ALA A 213 18.89 -12.46 19.92
C ALA A 213 18.53 -13.12 18.59
N LEU A 214 19.50 -13.83 18.04
CA LEU A 214 19.36 -14.63 16.83
C LEU A 214 19.29 -16.11 17.21
N LEU A 215 18.15 -16.74 16.93
CA LEU A 215 17.94 -18.18 17.08
C LEU A 215 18.49 -18.88 15.83
N VAL A 216 19.49 -19.71 15.99
CA VAL A 216 20.18 -20.39 14.88
C VAL A 216 20.03 -21.88 15.04
N GLY A 217 19.62 -22.58 14.00
CA GLY A 217 19.56 -24.02 14.00
C GLY A 217 18.81 -24.63 12.82
N PRO A 218 18.82 -25.94 12.66
CA PRO A 218 18.13 -26.65 11.59
C PRO A 218 16.61 -26.33 11.56
N PRO A 219 15.92 -26.51 10.43
CA PRO A 219 14.47 -26.43 10.38
C PRO A 219 13.84 -27.48 11.28
N GLY A 220 12.68 -27.18 11.87
CA GLY A 220 11.93 -28.12 12.72
C GLY A 220 12.44 -28.30 14.13
N THR A 221 13.47 -27.55 14.58
CA THR A 221 14.00 -27.64 15.98
C THR A 221 13.19 -26.82 16.98
N GLY A 222 12.15 -26.10 16.57
CA GLY A 222 11.26 -25.38 17.49
C GLY A 222 11.63 -23.93 17.77
N LYS A 223 12.43 -23.26 16.92
CA LYS A 223 12.84 -21.86 17.08
C LYS A 223 11.65 -20.90 17.28
N THR A 224 10.63 -21.02 16.45
CA THR A 224 9.40 -20.21 16.54
C THR A 224 8.63 -20.51 17.84
N LEU A 225 8.56 -21.78 18.26
CA LEU A 225 7.93 -22.18 19.51
C LEU A 225 8.69 -21.60 20.72
N LEU A 226 10.02 -21.67 20.69
CA LEU A 226 10.87 -21.11 21.73
C LEU A 226 10.71 -19.58 21.85
N ALA A 227 10.62 -18.86 20.71
CA ALA A 227 10.35 -17.42 20.72
C ALA A 227 8.98 -17.07 21.33
N LYS A 228 7.95 -17.86 21.03
CA LYS A 228 6.62 -17.72 21.65
C LYS A 228 6.66 -18.01 23.14
N ALA A 229 7.44 -19.00 23.56
CA ALA A 229 7.60 -19.35 24.98
C ALA A 229 8.28 -18.20 25.75
N VAL A 230 9.27 -17.53 25.18
CA VAL A 230 9.88 -16.34 25.80
C VAL A 230 8.85 -15.26 26.05
N ALA A 231 7.96 -15.01 25.07
CA ALA A 231 6.92 -14.00 25.21
C ALA A 231 5.85 -14.38 26.24
N GLY A 232 5.48 -15.67 26.29
CA GLY A 232 4.55 -16.18 27.28
C GLY A 232 5.10 -16.16 28.69
N GLU A 233 6.37 -16.55 28.86
CA GLU A 233 7.07 -16.49 30.15
C GLU A 233 7.19 -15.04 30.64
N ALA A 234 7.51 -14.11 29.74
CA ALA A 234 7.57 -12.67 30.05
C ALA A 234 6.18 -12.03 30.17
N ASN A 235 5.11 -12.72 29.78
CA ASN A 235 3.72 -12.20 29.72
C ASN A 235 3.60 -10.86 28.97
N VAL A 236 4.26 -10.76 27.82
CA VAL A 236 4.28 -9.57 26.96
C VAL A 236 3.68 -9.87 25.58
N PRO A 237 3.17 -8.85 24.87
CA PRO A 237 2.71 -9.00 23.49
C PRO A 237 3.81 -9.53 22.56
N PHE A 238 3.41 -10.39 21.63
CA PHE A 238 4.28 -11.04 20.65
C PHE A 238 3.88 -10.64 19.25
N PHE A 239 4.80 -9.98 18.52
CA PHE A 239 4.66 -9.61 17.13
C PHE A 239 5.41 -10.63 16.28
N SER A 240 4.73 -11.36 15.41
CA SER A 240 5.35 -12.37 14.55
C SER A 240 5.20 -12.03 13.08
N LEU A 241 6.34 -12.04 12.36
CA LEU A 241 6.41 -11.88 10.91
C LEU A 241 7.45 -12.84 10.35
N SER A 242 7.25 -13.23 9.07
CA SER A 242 8.31 -13.88 8.28
C SER A 242 9.17 -12.84 7.59
N GLY A 243 10.47 -13.09 7.43
CA GLY A 243 11.35 -12.27 6.60
C GLY A 243 10.84 -12.13 5.17
N SER A 244 10.14 -13.15 4.65
CA SER A 244 9.49 -13.10 3.34
C SER A 244 8.35 -12.09 3.24
N ASP A 245 7.69 -11.75 4.35
CA ASP A 245 6.62 -10.75 4.38
C ASP A 245 7.11 -9.33 4.08
N PHE A 246 8.41 -9.10 4.18
CA PHE A 246 9.05 -7.82 3.87
C PHE A 246 9.54 -7.74 2.42
N VAL A 247 9.55 -8.85 1.68
CA VAL A 247 10.01 -8.90 0.29
C VAL A 247 8.82 -8.66 -0.64
N GLU A 248 8.81 -7.53 -1.32
CA GLU A 248 7.74 -7.11 -2.24
C GLU A 248 8.32 -6.76 -3.61
N MET A 249 7.46 -6.71 -4.63
CA MET A 249 7.88 -6.30 -5.99
C MET A 249 8.12 -4.79 -6.12
N PHE A 250 7.59 -4.00 -5.19
CA PHE A 250 7.68 -2.53 -5.24
C PHE A 250 8.69 -2.00 -4.23
N VAL A 251 9.66 -1.25 -4.73
CA VAL A 251 10.73 -0.63 -3.93
C VAL A 251 10.14 0.28 -2.84
N GLY A 252 10.59 0.09 -1.60
CA GLY A 252 10.21 0.89 -0.45
C GLY A 252 9.01 0.39 0.35
N VAL A 253 8.26 -0.62 -0.12
CA VAL A 253 7.12 -1.19 0.61
C VAL A 253 7.63 -1.98 1.81
N GLY A 254 8.64 -2.82 1.66
CA GLY A 254 9.27 -3.56 2.76
C GLY A 254 9.82 -2.64 3.85
N ALA A 255 10.53 -1.58 3.49
CA ALA A 255 11.03 -0.59 4.42
C ALA A 255 9.89 0.15 5.18
N SER A 256 8.75 0.41 4.52
CA SER A 256 7.58 0.98 5.18
C SER A 256 6.97 0.01 6.20
N ARG A 257 6.90 -1.29 5.88
CA ARG A 257 6.42 -2.32 6.79
C ARG A 257 7.28 -2.44 8.05
N VAL A 258 8.59 -2.39 7.88
CA VAL A 258 9.52 -2.37 9.02
C VAL A 258 9.21 -1.19 9.94
N ARG A 259 9.09 0.04 9.40
CA ARG A 259 8.76 1.23 10.20
C ARG A 259 7.42 1.11 10.93
N ASP A 260 6.39 0.59 10.24
CA ASP A 260 5.07 0.43 10.82
C ASP A 260 5.06 -0.62 11.94
N LEU A 261 5.79 -1.73 11.77
CA LEU A 261 5.99 -2.76 12.78
C LEU A 261 6.61 -2.17 14.05
N PHE A 262 7.74 -1.48 13.90
CA PHE A 262 8.44 -0.88 15.06
C PHE A 262 7.60 0.20 15.74
N LYS A 263 6.86 1.01 14.98
CA LYS A 263 5.93 1.99 15.54
C LYS A 263 4.81 1.34 16.36
N GLN A 264 4.25 0.22 15.88
CA GLN A 264 3.23 -0.53 16.61
C GLN A 264 3.82 -1.16 17.87
N ALA A 265 4.98 -1.80 17.77
CA ALA A 265 5.66 -2.40 18.90
C ALA A 265 5.99 -1.35 19.99
N HIS A 266 6.45 -0.17 19.61
CA HIS A 266 6.67 0.94 20.53
C HIS A 266 5.41 1.38 21.29
N SER A 267 4.26 1.32 20.64
CA SER A 267 2.99 1.69 21.28
C SER A 267 2.48 0.64 22.28
N MET A 268 2.97 -0.60 22.15
CA MET A 268 2.56 -1.74 22.97
C MET A 268 3.68 -2.28 23.87
N ALA A 269 4.76 -1.53 24.02
CA ALA A 269 5.88 -1.94 24.88
C ALA A 269 5.49 -1.99 26.38
N PRO A 270 6.00 -3.00 27.15
CA PRO A 270 7.00 -3.99 26.74
C PRO A 270 6.44 -5.06 25.81
N CYS A 271 7.23 -5.49 24.80
CA CYS A 271 6.81 -6.51 23.84
C CYS A 271 8.01 -7.21 23.18
N ILE A 272 7.75 -8.30 22.47
CA ILE A 272 8.73 -9.00 21.65
C ILE A 272 8.34 -8.88 20.18
N ILE A 273 9.32 -8.52 19.33
CA ILE A 273 9.24 -8.63 17.88
C ILE A 273 9.99 -9.90 17.47
N PHE A 274 9.33 -10.81 16.78
CA PHE A 274 9.93 -12.01 16.22
C PHE A 274 9.91 -11.98 14.70
N ILE A 275 11.08 -12.16 14.10
CA ILE A 275 11.25 -12.23 12.65
C ILE A 275 11.75 -13.63 12.31
N ASP A 276 10.87 -14.45 11.74
CA ASP A 276 11.27 -15.77 11.25
C ASP A 276 11.93 -15.65 9.88
N GLU A 277 12.81 -16.60 9.55
CA GLU A 277 13.51 -16.61 8.25
C GLU A 277 14.16 -15.26 7.90
N ILE A 278 14.89 -14.67 8.84
CA ILE A 278 15.53 -13.36 8.66
C ILE A 278 16.48 -13.32 7.45
N ASP A 279 16.99 -14.47 7.02
CA ASP A 279 17.84 -14.62 5.85
C ASP A 279 17.14 -14.26 4.53
N ALA A 280 15.80 -14.21 4.50
CA ALA A 280 15.06 -13.71 3.34
C ALA A 280 15.40 -12.24 3.01
N ILE A 281 15.64 -11.41 4.04
CA ILE A 281 16.01 -9.99 3.89
C ILE A 281 17.46 -9.70 4.26
N GLY A 282 18.06 -10.52 5.11
CA GLY A 282 19.37 -10.32 5.71
C GLY A 282 20.56 -10.91 4.95
N LYS A 283 20.39 -11.29 3.69
CA LYS A 283 21.44 -11.93 2.89
C LYS A 283 22.56 -10.97 2.53
N SER A 284 23.83 -11.42 2.65
CA SER A 284 25.04 -10.69 2.31
C SER A 284 25.12 -10.30 0.82
N ARG A 285 25.80 -9.18 0.51
CA ARG A 285 25.96 -8.54 -0.81
C ARG A 285 26.75 -9.32 -1.85
N ASP A 286 27.39 -10.45 -1.50
CA ASP A 286 28.36 -11.15 -2.34
C ASP A 286 27.76 -11.89 -3.57
N SER A 287 26.45 -11.82 -3.81
CA SER A 287 25.85 -12.43 -5.00
C SER A 287 25.76 -11.43 -6.16
N LYS A 288 26.68 -11.53 -7.11
CA LYS A 288 26.86 -10.71 -8.31
C LYS A 288 25.75 -10.79 -9.38
N TYR A 289 24.52 -11.17 -9.10
CA TYR A 289 23.49 -11.34 -10.11
C TYR A 289 22.14 -10.71 -9.71
N GLY A 290 21.75 -9.67 -10.46
CA GLY A 290 20.36 -9.35 -10.82
C GLY A 290 19.62 -8.33 -9.97
N GLY A 291 18.96 -7.40 -10.63
CA GLY A 291 18.14 -6.25 -10.24
C GLY A 291 16.97 -6.42 -9.25
N GLY A 292 16.98 -7.45 -8.41
CA GLY A 292 16.02 -7.63 -7.31
C GLY A 292 16.61 -7.36 -5.91
N ASN A 293 17.85 -6.87 -5.83
CA ASN A 293 18.54 -6.67 -4.57
C ASN A 293 18.24 -5.33 -3.88
N ASP A 294 17.85 -4.31 -4.65
CA ASP A 294 17.70 -2.95 -4.13
C ASP A 294 16.60 -2.84 -3.07
N GLU A 295 15.49 -3.54 -3.23
CA GLU A 295 14.40 -3.54 -2.27
C GLU A 295 14.75 -4.26 -0.97
N ARG A 296 15.39 -5.43 -1.09
CA ARG A 296 15.87 -6.19 0.08
C ARG A 296 16.91 -5.40 0.86
N GLU A 297 17.84 -4.77 0.15
CA GLU A 297 18.87 -3.92 0.76
C GLU A 297 18.26 -2.71 1.46
N GLN A 298 17.28 -2.06 0.84
CA GLN A 298 16.57 -0.94 1.45
C GLN A 298 15.81 -1.37 2.71
N THR A 299 15.16 -2.54 2.66
CA THR A 299 14.44 -3.13 3.78
C THR A 299 15.39 -3.51 4.92
N LEU A 300 16.51 -4.15 4.61
CA LEU A 300 17.57 -4.46 5.56
C LEU A 300 18.12 -3.19 6.23
N ASN A 301 18.46 -2.18 5.43
CA ASN A 301 18.97 -0.91 5.94
C ASN A 301 17.96 -0.21 6.85
N GLN A 302 16.66 -0.28 6.53
CA GLN A 302 15.61 0.24 7.40
C GLN A 302 15.53 -0.54 8.72
N LEU A 303 15.60 -1.89 8.67
CA LEU A 303 15.61 -2.72 9.88
C LEU A 303 16.80 -2.35 10.77
N LEU A 304 17.99 -2.23 10.19
CA LEU A 304 19.20 -1.82 10.92
C LEU A 304 19.04 -0.43 11.54
N ALA A 305 18.46 0.52 10.81
CA ALA A 305 18.20 1.88 11.30
C ALA A 305 17.22 1.90 12.48
N GLU A 306 16.12 1.10 12.39
CA GLU A 306 15.17 0.98 13.49
C GLU A 306 15.82 0.32 14.73
N MET A 307 16.65 -0.72 14.54
CA MET A 307 17.37 -1.36 15.64
C MET A 307 18.40 -0.41 16.30
N ASP A 308 19.10 0.41 15.50
CA ASP A 308 20.09 1.38 16.02
C ASP A 308 19.42 2.56 16.72
N GLY A 309 18.32 3.08 16.15
CA GLY A 309 17.51 4.15 16.73
C GLY A 309 16.72 3.75 17.99
N PHE A 310 16.78 2.46 18.33
CA PHE A 310 16.04 1.88 19.42
C PHE A 310 16.78 2.07 20.75
N ASP A 311 16.22 2.89 21.63
CA ASP A 311 16.72 2.99 23.01
C ASP A 311 16.06 1.92 23.90
N ALA A 312 16.73 0.77 24.06
CA ALA A 312 16.25 -0.33 24.90
C ALA A 312 16.00 0.09 26.36
N LYS A 313 16.60 1.20 26.80
CA LYS A 313 16.45 1.70 28.18
C LYS A 313 15.06 2.24 28.51
N SER A 314 14.29 2.66 27.49
CA SER A 314 13.07 3.41 27.75
C SER A 314 11.77 2.62 27.62
N LYS A 315 11.72 1.49 26.90
CA LYS A 315 10.41 0.86 26.59
C LYS A 315 10.33 -0.67 26.61
N GLY A 316 11.41 -1.40 26.88
CA GLY A 316 11.34 -2.88 27.06
C GLY A 316 10.90 -3.64 25.81
N VAL A 317 11.37 -3.26 24.60
CA VAL A 317 11.14 -4.05 23.38
C VAL A 317 12.37 -4.90 23.12
N VAL A 318 12.18 -6.21 22.87
CA VAL A 318 13.22 -7.17 22.53
C VAL A 318 12.93 -7.70 21.13
N ILE A 319 13.99 -7.84 20.32
CA ILE A 319 13.89 -8.38 18.96
C ILE A 319 14.48 -9.78 18.94
N LEU A 320 13.69 -10.76 18.57
CA LEU A 320 14.15 -12.12 18.30
C LEU A 320 14.10 -12.35 16.79
N ALA A 321 15.11 -12.99 16.25
CA ALA A 321 15.07 -13.45 14.86
C ALA A 321 15.45 -14.93 14.78
N ALA A 322 14.96 -15.64 13.78
CA ALA A 322 15.33 -17.01 13.52
C ALA A 322 15.90 -17.19 12.11
N THR A 323 16.90 -18.07 11.98
CA THR A 323 17.44 -18.48 10.70
C THR A 323 17.92 -19.93 10.73
N ASN A 324 17.79 -20.58 9.59
CA ASN A 324 18.40 -21.89 9.34
C ASN A 324 19.79 -21.78 8.69
N ARG A 325 20.15 -20.56 8.23
CA ARG A 325 21.36 -20.31 7.42
C ARG A 325 22.13 -19.08 7.91
N PRO A 326 22.81 -19.20 9.06
CA PRO A 326 23.55 -18.07 9.64
C PRO A 326 24.73 -17.62 8.78
N ASP A 327 25.23 -18.50 7.90
CA ASP A 327 26.35 -18.29 6.97
C ASP A 327 26.04 -17.22 5.90
N VAL A 328 24.79 -17.09 5.50
CA VAL A 328 24.39 -16.15 4.44
C VAL A 328 24.04 -14.75 4.96
N LEU A 329 23.95 -14.57 6.27
CA LEU A 329 23.54 -13.30 6.87
C LEU A 329 24.61 -12.21 6.73
N ASP A 330 24.12 -10.98 6.49
CA ASP A 330 24.98 -9.80 6.51
C ASP A 330 25.57 -9.59 7.92
N LYS A 331 26.89 -9.40 7.97
CA LYS A 331 27.63 -9.17 9.21
C LYS A 331 27.15 -7.94 9.98
N ALA A 332 26.50 -7.00 9.28
CA ALA A 332 25.93 -5.82 9.91
C ALA A 332 24.82 -6.15 10.91
N LEU A 333 24.04 -7.23 10.69
CA LEU A 333 23.02 -7.71 11.62
C LEU A 333 23.62 -8.21 12.94
N LEU A 334 24.83 -8.71 12.90
CA LEU A 334 25.52 -9.38 14.02
C LEU A 334 26.42 -8.44 14.83
N ARG A 335 26.36 -7.11 14.55
CA ARG A 335 27.13 -6.13 15.30
C ARG A 335 26.52 -5.88 16.69
N PRO A 336 27.35 -5.50 17.69
CA PRO A 336 26.85 -5.11 19.00
C PRO A 336 25.76 -4.02 18.90
N GLY A 337 24.70 -4.20 19.68
CA GLY A 337 23.53 -3.32 19.67
C GLY A 337 22.43 -3.72 18.66
N ARG A 338 22.59 -4.89 18.00
CA ARG A 338 21.61 -5.50 17.09
C ARG A 338 21.33 -6.94 17.55
N PHE A 339 21.61 -7.97 16.72
CA PHE A 339 21.57 -9.37 17.16
C PHE A 339 22.94 -9.77 17.74
N ASP A 340 23.25 -9.23 18.88
CA ASP A 340 24.54 -9.42 19.56
C ASP A 340 24.61 -10.73 20.36
N ARG A 341 23.46 -11.36 20.60
CA ARG A 341 23.38 -12.70 21.21
C ARG A 341 22.95 -13.73 20.18
N ARG A 342 23.72 -14.82 20.07
CA ARG A 342 23.34 -15.98 19.28
C ARG A 342 22.93 -17.10 20.23
N VAL A 343 21.75 -17.66 19.99
CA VAL A 343 21.20 -18.78 20.70
C VAL A 343 21.11 -19.94 19.72
N ILE A 344 21.86 -21.00 20.00
CA ILE A 344 21.87 -22.21 19.16
C ILE A 344 20.69 -23.07 19.60
N VAL A 345 19.83 -23.44 18.67
CA VAL A 345 18.70 -24.36 18.85
C VAL A 345 18.99 -25.57 17.96
N ASP A 346 19.71 -26.51 18.52
CA ASP A 346 20.25 -27.65 17.79
C ASP A 346 19.25 -28.82 17.74
N ARG A 347 19.66 -29.93 17.17
CA ARG A 347 18.87 -31.16 17.20
C ARG A 347 18.83 -31.72 18.65
N PRO A 348 17.66 -32.19 19.09
CA PRO A 348 17.52 -32.65 20.46
C PRO A 348 18.39 -33.87 20.73
N ASP A 349 19.04 -33.91 21.89
CA ASP A 349 19.72 -35.08 22.44
C ASP A 349 18.71 -36.18 22.80
N LEU A 350 19.17 -37.31 23.30
CA LEU A 350 18.27 -38.41 23.66
C LEU A 350 17.21 -37.97 24.70
N LYS A 351 17.63 -37.21 25.73
CA LYS A 351 16.71 -36.72 26.76
C LYS A 351 15.68 -35.74 26.18
N GLY A 352 16.13 -34.85 25.29
CA GLY A 352 15.27 -33.91 24.57
C GLY A 352 14.24 -34.64 23.70
N ARG A 353 14.64 -35.69 22.96
CA ARG A 353 13.72 -36.50 22.16
C ARG A 353 12.66 -37.19 23.00
N ILE A 354 13.06 -37.81 24.13
CA ILE A 354 12.10 -38.40 25.06
C ILE A 354 11.12 -37.37 25.58
N ALA A 355 11.61 -36.19 25.97
CA ALA A 355 10.77 -35.12 26.47
C ALA A 355 9.80 -34.59 25.38
N ILE A 356 10.27 -34.44 24.15
CA ILE A 356 9.44 -34.02 23.00
C ILE A 356 8.34 -35.05 22.71
N LEU A 357 8.69 -36.35 22.65
CA LEU A 357 7.74 -37.43 22.47
C LEU A 357 6.68 -37.41 23.56
N LYS A 358 7.07 -37.25 24.83
CA LYS A 358 6.14 -37.14 25.97
C LYS A 358 5.19 -35.95 25.86
N VAL A 359 5.66 -34.79 25.35
CA VAL A 359 4.81 -33.61 25.19
C VAL A 359 3.76 -33.86 24.09
N HIS A 360 4.18 -34.39 22.93
CA HIS A 360 3.28 -34.63 21.81
C HIS A 360 2.35 -35.86 22.02
N SER A 361 2.68 -36.75 22.94
CA SER A 361 1.83 -37.88 23.29
C SER A 361 0.72 -37.57 24.31
N LYS A 362 0.75 -36.40 24.95
CA LYS A 362 -0.23 -36.05 26.01
C LYS A 362 -1.70 -36.12 25.53
N ASP A 363 -1.95 -35.69 24.30
CA ASP A 363 -3.28 -35.61 23.72
C ASP A 363 -3.64 -36.82 22.84
N VAL A 364 -2.76 -37.83 22.77
CA VAL A 364 -2.94 -39.05 21.98
C VAL A 364 -3.16 -40.23 22.92
N LEU A 365 -4.23 -40.99 22.68
CA LEU A 365 -4.49 -42.23 23.41
C LEU A 365 -3.48 -43.30 22.97
N MET A 366 -2.48 -43.53 23.80
CA MET A 366 -1.45 -44.54 23.56
C MET A 366 -1.77 -45.88 24.24
N ASP A 367 -1.26 -46.95 23.63
CA ASP A 367 -1.28 -48.27 24.21
C ASP A 367 -0.12 -48.42 25.22
N ASP A 368 -0.30 -49.25 26.25
CA ASP A 368 0.70 -49.49 27.29
C ASP A 368 1.97 -50.20 26.75
N THR A 369 1.91 -50.71 25.52
CA THR A 369 3.04 -51.37 24.83
C THR A 369 4.01 -50.35 24.18
N VAL A 370 3.66 -49.06 24.14
CA VAL A 370 4.48 -48.02 23.49
C VAL A 370 5.62 -47.61 24.42
N ASP A 371 6.83 -47.95 24.04
CA ASP A 371 8.07 -47.53 24.72
C ASP A 371 8.65 -46.28 24.04
N LEU A 372 8.36 -45.07 24.60
CA LEU A 372 8.86 -43.80 24.11
C LEU A 372 10.39 -43.68 24.19
N ASP A 373 11.03 -44.37 25.14
CA ASP A 373 12.48 -44.34 25.30
C ASP A 373 13.15 -45.15 24.18
N ALA A 374 12.60 -46.32 23.83
CA ALA A 374 13.06 -47.10 22.68
C ALA A 374 12.88 -46.34 21.36
N ILE A 375 11.74 -45.68 21.18
CA ILE A 375 11.47 -44.83 20.00
C ILE A 375 12.48 -43.67 19.93
N ALA A 376 12.76 -43.00 21.04
CA ALA A 376 13.74 -41.92 21.09
C ALA A 376 15.16 -42.40 20.75
N MET A 377 15.55 -43.64 21.16
CA MET A 377 16.82 -44.22 20.76
C MET A 377 16.89 -44.54 19.27
N ALA A 378 15.80 -45.06 18.69
CA ALA A 378 15.72 -45.39 17.27
C ALA A 378 15.69 -44.15 16.34
N THR A 379 15.27 -42.99 16.85
CA THR A 379 15.11 -41.76 16.11
C THR A 379 16.28 -40.79 16.29
N ALA A 380 17.51 -41.30 16.38
CA ALA A 380 18.71 -40.49 16.50
C ALA A 380 18.82 -39.48 15.30
N GLY A 381 19.00 -38.19 15.60
CA GLY A 381 19.11 -37.15 14.61
C GLY A 381 17.78 -36.55 14.14
N ALA A 382 16.63 -37.08 14.56
CA ALA A 382 15.32 -36.49 14.30
C ALA A 382 15.16 -35.14 15.02
N VAL A 383 14.49 -34.21 14.39
CA VAL A 383 14.12 -32.89 14.96
C VAL A 383 12.73 -32.96 15.60
N GLY A 384 12.37 -31.93 16.37
CA GLY A 384 11.08 -31.88 17.05
C GLY A 384 9.86 -32.05 16.15
N SER A 385 9.88 -31.47 14.96
CA SER A 385 8.80 -31.61 13.96
C SER A 385 8.66 -33.06 13.45
N ASP A 386 9.78 -33.80 13.32
CA ASP A 386 9.74 -35.17 12.83
C ASP A 386 9.09 -36.09 13.88
N LEU A 387 9.46 -35.88 15.15
CA LEU A 387 8.91 -36.63 16.28
C LEU A 387 7.41 -36.33 16.48
N ALA A 388 7.01 -35.10 16.35
CA ALA A 388 5.61 -34.71 16.41
C ALA A 388 4.79 -35.37 15.29
N ASN A 389 5.33 -35.32 14.05
CA ASN A 389 4.69 -35.94 12.88
C ASN A 389 4.60 -37.47 13.05
N MET A 390 5.62 -38.10 13.58
CA MET A 390 5.63 -39.55 13.83
C MET A 390 4.49 -39.99 14.78
N ILE A 391 4.27 -39.26 15.88
CA ILE A 391 3.15 -39.51 16.78
C ILE A 391 1.79 -39.33 16.09
N ASN A 392 1.67 -38.24 15.32
CA ASN A 392 0.44 -37.95 14.59
C ASN A 392 0.12 -39.02 13.53
N GLU A 393 1.12 -39.44 12.76
CA GLU A 393 0.97 -40.50 11.75
C GLU A 393 0.59 -41.85 12.39
N ALA A 394 1.25 -42.20 13.54
CA ALA A 394 0.88 -43.38 14.28
C ALA A 394 -0.58 -43.36 14.76
N ALA A 395 -1.06 -42.22 15.24
CA ALA A 395 -2.44 -42.02 15.65
C ALA A 395 -3.42 -42.17 14.47
N ILE A 396 -3.08 -41.59 13.30
CA ILE A 396 -3.87 -41.70 12.08
C ILE A 396 -3.94 -43.17 11.61
N MET A 397 -2.82 -43.87 11.62
CA MET A 397 -2.77 -45.31 11.24
C MET A 397 -3.60 -46.16 12.17
N ALA A 398 -3.53 -45.94 13.48
CA ALA A 398 -4.37 -46.63 14.47
C ALA A 398 -5.86 -46.39 14.19
N GLY A 399 -6.24 -45.13 13.91
CA GLY A 399 -7.62 -44.76 13.56
C GLY A 399 -8.12 -45.46 12.28
N LYS A 400 -7.29 -45.49 11.23
CA LYS A 400 -7.61 -46.21 9.98
C LYS A 400 -7.76 -47.72 10.20
N GLY A 401 -6.98 -48.31 11.09
CA GLY A 401 -7.04 -49.74 11.47
C GLY A 401 -8.18 -50.08 12.41
N GLY A 402 -9.07 -49.14 12.77
CA GLY A 402 -10.17 -49.36 13.71
C GLY A 402 -9.75 -49.54 15.16
N ARG A 403 -8.49 -49.23 15.48
CA ARG A 403 -7.94 -49.29 16.84
C ARG A 403 -8.33 -48.00 17.60
N LYS A 404 -8.63 -48.14 18.88
CA LYS A 404 -8.94 -47.03 19.77
C LYS A 404 -7.71 -46.35 20.39
N ARG A 405 -6.52 -46.94 20.20
CA ARG A 405 -5.23 -46.47 20.74
C ARG A 405 -4.12 -46.69 19.73
N GLY A 406 -3.15 -45.75 19.71
CA GLY A 406 -1.91 -45.91 18.97
C GLY A 406 -1.00 -46.95 19.66
N GLY A 407 -0.48 -47.90 18.90
CA GLY A 407 0.41 -48.94 19.43
C GLY A 407 1.55 -49.24 18.46
N CYS A 408 2.59 -49.95 18.96
CA CYS A 408 3.64 -50.49 18.12
C CYS A 408 3.07 -51.59 17.21
N TYR A 409 3.42 -51.54 15.90
CA TYR A 409 3.24 -52.70 15.02
C TYR A 409 4.29 -53.74 15.37
N HIS A 410 3.90 -54.84 15.97
CA HIS A 410 4.67 -56.08 15.93
C HIS A 410 4.10 -56.89 14.76
N ASP A 411 4.82 -56.92 13.64
CA ASP A 411 4.67 -57.94 12.60
C ASP A 411 5.35 -59.23 13.05
#